data_112f41775f182926104a9bb74a500389
#
_entry.id   112f41775f182926104a9bb74a500389
#
_cell.length_a   1.000
_cell.length_b   1.000
_cell.length_c   1.000
_cell.angle_alpha   90.00
_cell.angle_beta   90.00
_cell.angle_gamma   90.00
#
_symmetry.space_group_name_H-M   'P 1'
#
loop_
_entity.id
_entity.type
_entity.pdbx_description
1 polymer ?
#
loop_
_entity_poly.entity_id
_entity_poly.type
_entity_poly.pdbx_seq_one_letter_code
_entity_poly.pdbx_strand_id
1 'polypeptide(L)'
;MYKRQEKKNPYEIWVSEIMLQQTRVEAVKPFYERFMRELPNVAALAVCPEEKLLKLWEGLGYYNRVRNMQKAAQKIMEVYDGVFPADYEALKGLPGIGNYTAGAVASIAFCIPVPAVDGNVLRVMARLREDGEDILKQSVKNRVEAELTEIMPAEDPGAFNQAMMDLGAMVCLPNGAPKCEVCPLFDQCLAGQHQTWTEYPFKKSAKPRRIEDRTVLLFLDGAHTAVRKRPKKGLLAGLYEFPNFDGVLSEQEALEEAEKFGVTPLHIQALPPYKHIFSHTSHITCLLYTSPSPRDAHES
;
A
#
# COMPACT_ATOMS: atom_id res chain seq x y z
N MET A 1 -8.75 3.40 -14.70
CA MET A 1 -8.96 4.85 -14.77
C MET A 1 -10.28 5.23 -15.43
N TYR A 2 -10.68 4.67 -16.56
CA TYR A 2 -11.94 5.02 -17.26
C TYR A 2 -13.22 4.96 -16.41
N LYS A 3 -13.34 4.04 -15.46
CA LYS A 3 -14.54 3.93 -14.59
C LYS A 3 -14.62 4.96 -13.45
N ARG A 4 -13.54 5.67 -13.15
CA ARG A 4 -13.46 6.66 -12.08
C ARG A 4 -14.21 7.95 -12.42
N GLN A 5 -14.25 8.30 -13.72
CA GLN A 5 -14.86 9.55 -14.19
C GLN A 5 -16.39 9.49 -14.29
N GLU A 6 -16.97 8.30 -14.34
CA GLU A 6 -18.43 8.12 -14.52
C GLU A 6 -19.21 7.95 -13.20
N LYS A 7 -18.53 7.59 -12.09
CA LYS A 7 -19.20 7.30 -10.82
C LYS A 7 -18.73 8.23 -9.72
N LYS A 8 -19.62 9.10 -9.24
CA LYS A 8 -19.38 9.97 -8.09
C LYS A 8 -19.67 9.30 -6.74
N ASN A 9 -19.66 7.97 -6.64
CA ASN A 9 -19.87 7.25 -5.40
C ASN A 9 -18.63 7.39 -4.48
N PRO A 10 -18.74 8.05 -3.32
CA PRO A 10 -17.61 8.29 -2.42
C PRO A 10 -16.97 7.00 -1.91
N TYR A 11 -17.75 5.94 -1.69
CA TYR A 11 -17.22 4.64 -1.27
C TYR A 11 -16.32 4.02 -2.34
N GLU A 12 -16.78 3.99 -3.59
CA GLU A 12 -16.02 3.43 -4.72
C GLU A 12 -14.72 4.21 -4.95
N ILE A 13 -14.78 5.54 -4.87
CA ILE A 13 -13.61 6.42 -5.00
C ILE A 13 -12.63 6.14 -3.86
N TRP A 14 -13.11 6.13 -2.62
CA TRP A 14 -12.26 5.86 -1.46
C TRP A 14 -11.56 4.50 -1.52
N VAL A 15 -12.28 3.41 -1.82
CA VAL A 15 -11.71 2.07 -1.99
C VAL A 15 -10.61 2.08 -3.06
N SER A 16 -10.89 2.70 -4.20
CA SER A 16 -9.91 2.84 -5.29
C SER A 16 -8.68 3.61 -4.86
N GLU A 17 -8.84 4.76 -4.16
CA GLU A 17 -7.71 5.57 -3.69
C GLU A 17 -6.80 4.81 -2.72
N ILE A 18 -7.40 4.08 -1.77
CA ILE A 18 -6.61 3.30 -0.82
C ILE A 18 -5.89 2.13 -1.49
N MET A 19 -6.52 1.44 -2.46
CA MET A 19 -5.88 0.35 -3.18
C MET A 19 -4.70 0.83 -4.04
N LEU A 20 -4.81 2.01 -4.64
CA LEU A 20 -3.78 2.60 -5.50
C LEU A 20 -2.57 3.15 -4.73
N GLN A 21 -2.66 3.27 -3.39
CA GLN A 21 -1.49 3.65 -2.60
C GLN A 21 -0.35 2.64 -2.79
N GLN A 22 0.77 3.09 -3.39
CA GLN A 22 1.96 2.27 -3.64
C GLN A 22 1.73 1.01 -4.50
N THR A 23 0.61 0.94 -5.23
CA THR A 23 0.29 -0.18 -6.11
C THR A 23 -0.08 0.32 -7.50
N ARG A 24 0.41 -0.34 -8.54
CA ARG A 24 0.14 0.04 -9.93
C ARG A 24 -1.32 -0.24 -10.30
N VAL A 25 -1.90 0.59 -11.16
CA VAL A 25 -3.32 0.51 -11.59
C VAL A 25 -3.68 -0.88 -12.12
N GLU A 26 -2.85 -1.43 -13.03
CA GLU A 26 -3.13 -2.74 -13.62
C GLU A 26 -3.15 -3.88 -12.59
N ALA A 27 -2.31 -3.79 -11.56
CA ALA A 27 -2.32 -4.76 -10.47
C ALA A 27 -3.56 -4.62 -9.56
N VAL A 28 -4.10 -3.40 -9.42
CA VAL A 28 -5.25 -3.12 -8.54
C VAL A 28 -6.58 -3.59 -9.14
N LYS A 29 -6.75 -3.53 -10.46
CA LYS A 29 -8.03 -3.82 -11.14
C LYS A 29 -8.73 -5.11 -10.67
N PRO A 30 -8.09 -6.29 -10.71
CA PRO A 30 -8.74 -7.54 -10.30
C PRO A 30 -9.09 -7.58 -8.82
N PHE A 31 -8.28 -6.91 -7.97
CA PHE A 31 -8.57 -6.81 -6.54
C PHE A 31 -9.76 -5.90 -6.27
N TYR A 32 -9.83 -4.76 -6.94
CA TYR A 32 -10.92 -3.82 -6.83
C TYR A 32 -12.26 -4.45 -7.24
N GLU A 33 -12.31 -5.13 -8.38
CA GLU A 33 -13.52 -5.79 -8.87
C GLU A 33 -14.00 -6.89 -7.89
N ARG A 34 -13.08 -7.70 -7.37
CA ARG A 34 -13.39 -8.71 -6.37
C ARG A 34 -13.86 -8.09 -5.07
N PHE A 35 -13.18 -7.05 -4.59
CA PHE A 35 -13.51 -6.38 -3.34
C PHE A 35 -14.88 -5.70 -3.41
N MET A 36 -15.17 -4.98 -4.50
CA MET A 36 -16.45 -4.31 -4.70
C MET A 36 -17.64 -5.27 -4.86
N ARG A 37 -17.40 -6.44 -5.42
CA ARG A 37 -18.41 -7.49 -5.50
C ARG A 37 -18.77 -8.07 -4.14
N GLU A 38 -17.77 -8.32 -3.30
CA GLU A 38 -17.95 -8.93 -1.97
C GLU A 38 -18.37 -7.92 -0.89
N LEU A 39 -17.92 -6.68 -1.02
CA LEU A 39 -18.12 -5.59 -0.07
C LEU A 39 -18.57 -4.32 -0.84
N PRO A 40 -19.83 -4.31 -1.33
CA PRO A 40 -20.30 -3.28 -2.27
C PRO A 40 -20.54 -1.89 -1.64
N ASN A 41 -20.54 -1.79 -0.31
CA ASN A 41 -20.83 -0.56 0.40
C ASN A 41 -20.18 -0.52 1.79
N VAL A 42 -20.30 0.64 2.45
CA VAL A 42 -19.74 0.89 3.79
C VAL A 42 -20.25 -0.11 4.83
N ALA A 43 -21.54 -0.43 4.82
CA ALA A 43 -22.15 -1.33 5.79
C ALA A 43 -21.57 -2.75 5.68
N ALA A 44 -21.42 -3.27 4.45
CA ALA A 44 -20.81 -4.57 4.21
C ALA A 44 -19.34 -4.62 4.69
N LEU A 45 -18.58 -3.54 4.46
CA LEU A 45 -17.19 -3.44 4.92
C LEU A 45 -17.09 -3.35 6.45
N ALA A 46 -17.98 -2.60 7.09
CA ALA A 46 -17.96 -2.40 8.54
C ALA A 46 -18.12 -3.71 9.33
N VAL A 47 -18.96 -4.61 8.86
CA VAL A 47 -19.28 -5.89 9.53
C VAL A 47 -18.49 -7.09 9.01
N CYS A 48 -17.63 -6.90 8.02
CA CYS A 48 -16.86 -7.99 7.41
C CYS A 48 -15.95 -8.67 8.45
N PRO A 49 -15.96 -10.00 8.59
CA PRO A 49 -14.99 -10.69 9.45
C PRO A 49 -13.55 -10.40 9.00
N GLU A 50 -12.65 -10.18 9.98
CA GLU A 50 -11.26 -9.79 9.69
C GLU A 50 -10.55 -10.80 8.77
N GLU A 51 -10.77 -12.09 8.96
CA GLU A 51 -10.16 -13.13 8.12
C GLU A 51 -10.59 -13.02 6.66
N LYS A 52 -11.90 -12.84 6.39
CA LYS A 52 -12.42 -12.61 5.04
C LYS A 52 -11.84 -11.32 4.45
N LEU A 53 -11.78 -10.26 5.25
CA LEU A 53 -11.25 -8.97 4.83
C LEU A 53 -9.78 -9.06 4.41
N LEU A 54 -8.94 -9.71 5.22
CA LEU A 54 -7.53 -9.93 4.93
C LEU A 54 -7.33 -10.82 3.70
N LYS A 55 -8.19 -11.84 3.52
CA LYS A 55 -8.15 -12.70 2.32
C LYS A 55 -8.51 -11.94 1.04
N LEU A 56 -9.48 -11.02 1.08
CA LEU A 56 -9.81 -10.16 -0.05
C LEU A 56 -8.69 -9.19 -0.41
N TRP A 57 -7.83 -8.85 0.57
CA TRP A 57 -6.69 -7.93 0.40
C TRP A 57 -5.37 -8.64 0.09
N GLU A 58 -5.35 -9.97 0.13
CA GLU A 58 -4.14 -10.78 -0.10
C GLU A 58 -3.51 -10.48 -1.46
N GLY A 59 -2.21 -10.16 -1.45
CA GLY A 59 -1.44 -9.76 -2.63
C GLY A 59 -1.24 -8.24 -2.80
N LEU A 60 -2.07 -7.40 -2.19
CA LEU A 60 -1.89 -5.94 -2.24
C LEU A 60 -0.86 -5.42 -1.23
N GLY A 61 -0.56 -6.19 -0.17
CA GLY A 61 0.35 -5.76 0.89
C GLY A 61 -0.18 -4.62 1.76
N TYR A 62 0.64 -4.14 2.70
CA TYR A 62 0.30 -3.04 3.60
C TYR A 62 -1.09 -3.19 4.23
N TYR A 63 -1.34 -4.32 4.88
CA TYR A 63 -2.63 -4.75 5.43
C TYR A 63 -3.27 -3.76 6.43
N ASN A 64 -2.47 -2.86 7.01
CA ASN A 64 -3.01 -1.78 7.84
C ASN A 64 -3.96 -0.86 7.06
N ARG A 65 -3.82 -0.77 5.74
CA ARG A 65 -4.73 0.01 4.90
C ARG A 65 -6.15 -0.53 5.01
N VAL A 66 -6.36 -1.80 4.75
CA VAL A 66 -7.69 -2.42 4.80
C VAL A 66 -8.27 -2.49 6.21
N ARG A 67 -7.43 -2.69 7.23
CA ARG A 67 -7.87 -2.60 8.63
C ARG A 67 -8.34 -1.20 9.00
N ASN A 68 -7.63 -0.18 8.56
CA ASN A 68 -8.07 1.21 8.76
C ASN A 68 -9.33 1.52 7.96
N MET A 69 -9.47 0.99 6.74
CA MET A 69 -10.71 1.11 5.97
C MET A 69 -11.91 0.52 6.75
N GLN A 70 -11.76 -0.66 7.34
CA GLN A 70 -12.84 -1.24 8.15
C GLN A 70 -13.19 -0.37 9.36
N LYS A 71 -12.18 0.13 10.09
CA LYS A 71 -12.42 1.05 11.22
C LYS A 71 -13.09 2.35 10.77
N ALA A 72 -12.69 2.88 9.61
CA ALA A 72 -13.34 4.05 9.03
C ALA A 72 -14.80 3.75 8.64
N ALA A 73 -15.07 2.59 8.05
CA ALA A 73 -16.41 2.15 7.72
C ALA A 73 -17.28 2.00 8.99
N GLN A 74 -16.74 1.42 10.05
CA GLN A 74 -17.44 1.33 11.35
C GLN A 74 -17.75 2.73 11.89
N LYS A 75 -16.80 3.66 11.86
CA LYS A 75 -17.03 5.04 12.29
C LYS A 75 -18.06 5.76 11.42
N ILE A 76 -18.07 5.51 10.10
CA ILE A 76 -19.10 6.08 9.21
C ILE A 76 -20.48 5.54 9.56
N MET A 77 -20.59 4.26 9.87
CA MET A 77 -21.87 3.67 10.32
C MET A 77 -22.33 4.26 11.65
N GLU A 78 -21.41 4.44 12.62
CA GLU A 78 -21.74 4.88 13.98
C GLU A 78 -22.04 6.38 14.07
N VAL A 79 -21.25 7.21 13.36
CA VAL A 79 -21.27 8.69 13.52
C VAL A 79 -22.04 9.39 12.42
N TYR A 80 -22.12 8.79 11.23
CA TYR A 80 -22.68 9.38 10.03
C TYR A 80 -23.79 8.54 9.39
N ASP A 81 -24.41 7.62 10.15
CA ASP A 81 -25.51 6.77 9.70
C ASP A 81 -25.25 6.02 8.38
N GLY A 82 -23.98 5.65 8.15
CA GLY A 82 -23.57 4.95 6.93
C GLY A 82 -23.38 5.84 5.70
N VAL A 83 -23.53 7.15 5.83
CA VAL A 83 -23.34 8.12 4.76
C VAL A 83 -21.94 8.76 4.86
N PHE A 84 -21.20 8.80 3.76
CA PHE A 84 -19.92 9.52 3.74
C PHE A 84 -20.13 11.00 4.03
N PRO A 85 -19.36 11.60 4.97
CA PRO A 85 -19.47 13.04 5.25
C PRO A 85 -18.96 13.84 4.04
N ALA A 86 -19.79 14.78 3.57
CA ALA A 86 -19.42 15.74 2.52
C ALA A 86 -18.69 16.94 3.12
N ASP A 87 -17.65 16.68 3.90
CA ASP A 87 -16.81 17.66 4.58
C ASP A 87 -15.36 17.17 4.65
N TYR A 88 -14.42 18.02 4.29
CA TYR A 88 -13.00 17.65 4.21
C TYR A 88 -12.39 17.29 5.57
N GLU A 89 -12.69 18.07 6.61
CA GLU A 89 -12.14 17.81 7.95
C GLU A 89 -12.78 16.56 8.58
N ALA A 90 -14.07 16.33 8.35
CA ALA A 90 -14.73 15.11 8.78
C ALA A 90 -14.13 13.86 8.08
N LEU A 91 -13.83 13.95 6.77
CA LEU A 91 -13.14 12.89 6.04
C LEU A 91 -11.74 12.62 6.62
N LYS A 92 -10.96 13.64 6.93
CA LYS A 92 -9.64 13.52 7.58
C LYS A 92 -9.72 12.91 8.96
N GLY A 93 -10.82 13.10 9.66
CA GLY A 93 -11.08 12.48 10.96
C GLY A 93 -11.32 10.98 10.92
N LEU A 94 -11.46 10.37 9.75
CA LEU A 94 -11.66 8.93 9.59
C LEU A 94 -10.32 8.16 9.65
N PRO A 95 -10.29 6.97 10.29
CA PRO A 95 -9.08 6.17 10.39
C PRO A 95 -8.43 5.86 9.03
N GLY A 96 -7.15 6.19 8.89
CA GLY A 96 -6.37 5.91 7.66
C GLY A 96 -6.64 6.86 6.49
N ILE A 97 -7.42 7.90 6.67
CA ILE A 97 -7.65 8.96 5.68
C ILE A 97 -6.78 10.16 6.05
N GLY A 98 -5.75 10.41 5.26
CA GLY A 98 -4.91 11.61 5.34
C GLY A 98 -5.34 12.68 4.34
N ASN A 99 -4.62 13.84 4.33
CA ASN A 99 -4.90 14.99 3.46
C ASN A 99 -5.16 14.58 2.00
N TYR A 100 -4.28 13.74 1.42
CA TYR A 100 -4.42 13.28 0.05
C TYR A 100 -5.76 12.55 -0.20
N THR A 101 -6.03 11.50 0.61
CA THR A 101 -7.25 10.69 0.40
C THR A 101 -8.51 11.50 0.67
N ALA A 102 -8.50 12.36 1.71
CA ALA A 102 -9.59 13.27 1.99
C ALA A 102 -9.83 14.26 0.83
N GLY A 103 -8.76 14.86 0.29
CA GLY A 103 -8.83 15.76 -0.85
C GLY A 103 -9.36 15.07 -2.10
N ALA A 104 -8.91 13.85 -2.39
CA ALA A 104 -9.40 13.08 -3.53
C ALA A 104 -10.90 12.74 -3.40
N VAL A 105 -11.34 12.24 -2.24
CA VAL A 105 -12.76 11.92 -2.02
C VAL A 105 -13.61 13.20 -2.02
N ALA A 106 -13.19 14.24 -1.32
CA ALA A 106 -13.91 15.51 -1.23
C ALA A 106 -14.10 16.16 -2.60
N SER A 107 -13.04 16.24 -3.39
CA SER A 107 -13.11 16.89 -4.70
C SER A 107 -13.86 16.06 -5.74
N ILE A 108 -13.60 14.76 -5.82
CA ILE A 108 -14.16 13.90 -6.87
C ILE A 108 -15.62 13.55 -6.59
N ALA A 109 -15.95 13.19 -5.33
CA ALA A 109 -17.31 12.78 -4.97
C ALA A 109 -18.23 13.96 -4.67
N PHE A 110 -17.72 14.99 -4.01
CA PHE A 110 -18.52 16.06 -3.43
C PHE A 110 -18.28 17.43 -4.06
N CYS A 111 -17.40 17.53 -5.06
CA CYS A 111 -17.03 18.80 -5.72
C CYS A 111 -16.52 19.88 -4.74
N ILE A 112 -15.92 19.47 -3.62
CA ILE A 112 -15.32 20.39 -2.66
C ILE A 112 -13.95 20.83 -3.20
N PRO A 113 -13.64 22.12 -3.33
CA PRO A 113 -12.41 22.61 -3.94
C PRO A 113 -11.21 22.49 -3.00
N VAL A 114 -10.71 21.28 -2.81
CA VAL A 114 -9.51 20.97 -2.02
C VAL A 114 -8.55 20.13 -2.84
N PRO A 115 -7.23 20.39 -2.75
CA PRO A 115 -6.23 19.65 -3.51
C PRO A 115 -5.99 18.24 -2.96
N ALA A 116 -5.64 17.33 -3.87
CA ALA A 116 -5.18 15.98 -3.57
C ALA A 116 -3.72 15.84 -3.97
N VAL A 117 -2.81 16.14 -3.04
CA VAL A 117 -1.37 16.19 -3.30
C VAL A 117 -0.71 14.85 -3.01
N ASP A 118 -0.41 14.08 -4.06
CA ASP A 118 0.35 12.84 -4.00
C ASP A 118 1.80 13.02 -4.48
N GLY A 119 2.57 11.94 -4.53
CA GLY A 119 3.94 11.98 -5.02
C GLY A 119 4.07 12.36 -6.51
N ASN A 120 3.02 12.17 -7.31
CA ASN A 120 2.99 12.58 -8.72
C ASN A 120 2.82 14.09 -8.82
N VAL A 121 1.87 14.63 -8.08
CA VAL A 121 1.61 16.08 -8.01
C VAL A 121 2.84 16.82 -7.47
N LEU A 122 3.46 16.34 -6.39
CA LEU A 122 4.70 16.92 -5.85
C LEU A 122 5.83 16.94 -6.88
N ARG A 123 5.97 15.90 -7.69
CA ARG A 123 6.99 15.85 -8.74
C ARG A 123 6.69 16.84 -9.87
N VAL A 124 5.44 16.93 -10.30
CA VAL A 124 5.03 17.89 -11.33
C VAL A 124 5.33 19.32 -10.86
N MET A 125 4.91 19.66 -9.64
CA MET A 125 5.10 21.00 -9.08
C MET A 125 6.58 21.34 -8.88
N ALA A 126 7.39 20.37 -8.39
CA ALA A 126 8.83 20.57 -8.24
C ALA A 126 9.53 20.83 -9.58
N ARG A 127 9.17 20.10 -10.64
CA ARG A 127 9.72 20.31 -11.99
C ARG A 127 9.22 21.59 -12.63
N LEU A 128 7.97 21.94 -12.43
CA LEU A 128 7.37 23.16 -12.96
C LEU A 128 8.15 24.41 -12.52
N ARG A 129 8.68 24.40 -11.29
CA ARG A 129 9.35 25.53 -10.63
C ARG A 129 10.85 25.34 -10.39
N GLU A 130 11.43 24.24 -10.77
CA GLU A 130 12.80 23.86 -10.41
C GLU A 130 13.03 23.95 -8.89
N ASP A 131 12.04 23.48 -8.10
CA ASP A 131 12.09 23.50 -6.66
C ASP A 131 13.06 22.43 -6.11
N GLY A 132 14.20 22.87 -5.61
CA GLY A 132 15.23 21.99 -5.03
C GLY A 132 14.98 21.59 -3.57
N GLU A 133 13.85 21.95 -2.97
CA GLU A 133 13.54 21.51 -1.63
C GLU A 133 13.14 20.04 -1.60
N ASP A 134 13.42 19.38 -0.46
CA ASP A 134 13.03 17.97 -0.27
C ASP A 134 11.52 17.82 -0.21
N ILE A 135 10.93 17.19 -1.24
CA ILE A 135 9.48 16.98 -1.35
C ILE A 135 8.91 16.07 -0.25
N LEU A 136 9.75 15.42 0.56
CA LEU A 136 9.30 14.62 1.69
C LEU A 136 9.00 15.48 2.93
N LYS A 137 9.50 16.74 2.98
CA LYS A 137 9.22 17.66 4.07
C LYS A 137 7.74 18.06 4.09
N GLN A 138 7.16 18.10 5.30
CA GLN A 138 5.76 18.50 5.45
C GLN A 138 5.53 19.98 5.05
N SER A 139 6.52 20.84 5.27
CA SER A 139 6.46 22.25 4.84
C SER A 139 6.29 22.39 3.32
N VAL A 140 7.00 21.57 2.53
CA VAL A 140 6.88 21.56 1.06
C VAL A 140 5.50 21.09 0.63
N LYS A 141 5.00 20.02 1.25
CA LYS A 141 3.64 19.52 0.97
C LYS A 141 2.57 20.57 1.27
N ASN A 142 2.67 21.22 2.43
CA ASN A 142 1.71 22.27 2.82
C ASN A 142 1.77 23.46 1.88
N ARG A 143 2.96 23.86 1.42
CA ARG A 143 3.12 24.93 0.43
C ARG A 143 2.45 24.54 -0.89
N VAL A 144 2.71 23.34 -1.41
CA VAL A 144 2.09 22.87 -2.66
C VAL A 144 0.57 22.75 -2.51
N GLU A 145 0.07 22.29 -1.36
CA GLU A 145 -1.37 22.27 -1.06
C GLU A 145 -1.97 23.67 -1.11
N ALA A 146 -1.32 24.66 -0.47
CA ALA A 146 -1.78 26.06 -0.48
C ALA A 146 -1.81 26.64 -1.89
N GLU A 147 -0.75 26.48 -2.65
CA GLU A 147 -0.64 26.95 -4.03
C GLU A 147 -1.71 26.35 -4.96
N LEU A 148 -1.95 25.04 -4.84
CA LEU A 148 -2.98 24.39 -5.64
C LEU A 148 -4.39 24.80 -5.20
N THR A 149 -4.59 25.13 -3.92
CA THR A 149 -5.87 25.65 -3.43
C THR A 149 -6.22 26.99 -4.07
N GLU A 150 -5.23 27.88 -4.26
CA GLU A 150 -5.43 29.20 -4.89
C GLU A 150 -5.89 29.13 -6.35
N ILE A 151 -5.43 28.09 -7.09
CA ILE A 151 -5.75 27.93 -8.51
C ILE A 151 -6.81 26.85 -8.78
N MET A 152 -7.36 26.25 -7.72
CA MET A 152 -8.34 25.16 -7.83
C MET A 152 -9.64 25.67 -8.46
N PRO A 153 -10.09 25.08 -9.60
CA PRO A 153 -11.37 25.45 -10.17
C PRO A 153 -12.52 25.01 -9.27
N ALA A 154 -13.41 25.93 -8.97
CA ALA A 154 -14.59 25.66 -8.12
C ALA A 154 -15.62 24.74 -8.81
N GLU A 155 -15.68 24.78 -10.15
CA GLU A 155 -16.68 24.05 -10.94
C GLU A 155 -16.41 22.56 -11.02
N ASP A 156 -15.15 22.15 -11.20
CA ASP A 156 -14.76 20.73 -11.27
C ASP A 156 -13.38 20.47 -10.63
N PRO A 157 -13.28 20.58 -9.30
CA PRO A 157 -12.04 20.34 -8.57
C PRO A 157 -11.59 18.88 -8.68
N GLY A 158 -12.55 17.96 -8.87
CA GLY A 158 -12.25 16.54 -9.05
C GLY A 158 -11.50 16.27 -10.34
N ALA A 159 -11.91 16.85 -11.45
CA ALA A 159 -11.20 16.73 -12.73
C ALA A 159 -9.80 17.37 -12.66
N PHE A 160 -9.66 18.51 -12.00
CA PHE A 160 -8.36 19.14 -11.79
C PHE A 160 -7.39 18.23 -11.05
N ASN A 161 -7.79 17.68 -9.90
CA ASN A 161 -6.97 16.76 -9.13
C ASN A 161 -6.60 15.49 -9.94
N GLN A 162 -7.57 14.92 -10.67
CA GLN A 162 -7.31 13.77 -11.52
C GLN A 162 -6.33 14.10 -12.65
N ALA A 163 -6.50 15.24 -13.32
CA ALA A 163 -5.59 15.68 -14.38
C ALA A 163 -4.16 15.86 -13.87
N MET A 164 -3.96 16.46 -12.69
CA MET A 164 -2.64 16.61 -12.09
C MET A 164 -1.98 15.26 -11.75
N MET A 165 -2.76 14.32 -11.21
CA MET A 165 -2.26 12.96 -10.91
C MET A 165 -1.93 12.21 -12.20
N ASP A 166 -2.78 12.29 -13.23
CA ASP A 166 -2.60 11.63 -14.52
C ASP A 166 -1.42 12.21 -15.29
N LEU A 167 -1.24 13.52 -15.27
CA LEU A 167 -0.07 14.19 -15.82
C LEU A 167 1.22 13.62 -15.21
N GLY A 168 1.26 13.48 -13.89
CA GLY A 168 2.40 12.87 -13.21
C GLY A 168 2.58 11.39 -13.56
N ALA A 169 1.50 10.63 -13.67
CA ALA A 169 1.57 9.18 -13.91
C ALA A 169 1.92 8.81 -15.36
N MET A 170 1.49 9.61 -16.35
CA MET A 170 1.53 9.22 -17.76
C MET A 170 2.47 10.09 -18.64
N VAL A 171 2.70 11.34 -18.25
CA VAL A 171 3.48 12.32 -19.01
C VAL A 171 4.76 12.69 -18.27
N CYS A 172 4.64 13.29 -17.08
CA CYS A 172 5.78 13.70 -16.26
C CYS A 172 6.33 12.51 -15.45
N LEU A 173 6.94 11.53 -16.12
CA LEU A 173 7.33 10.24 -15.56
C LEU A 173 8.37 10.37 -14.43
N PRO A 174 8.32 9.48 -13.40
CA PRO A 174 9.28 9.49 -12.30
C PRO A 174 10.64 8.93 -12.68
N ASN A 175 10.68 7.98 -13.63
CA ASN A 175 11.88 7.31 -14.09
C ASN A 175 12.02 7.46 -15.60
N GLY A 176 13.24 7.76 -16.06
CA GLY A 176 13.50 8.05 -17.47
C GLY A 176 13.06 9.47 -17.88
N ALA A 177 13.13 9.74 -19.18
CA ALA A 177 12.74 11.03 -19.74
C ALA A 177 11.23 11.23 -19.66
N PRO A 178 10.74 12.37 -19.14
CA PRO A 178 9.33 12.72 -19.22
C PRO A 178 8.97 13.04 -20.70
N LYS A 179 7.68 12.90 -21.01
CA LYS A 179 7.16 13.18 -22.36
C LYS A 179 6.83 14.68 -22.51
N CYS A 180 7.87 15.51 -22.47
CA CYS A 180 7.71 16.96 -22.49
C CYS A 180 7.03 17.48 -23.75
N GLU A 181 7.22 16.80 -24.88
CA GLU A 181 6.67 17.13 -26.19
C GLU A 181 5.13 17.10 -26.26
N VAL A 182 4.50 16.35 -25.36
CA VAL A 182 3.03 16.27 -25.25
C VAL A 182 2.50 16.83 -23.93
N CYS A 183 3.37 17.51 -23.16
CA CYS A 183 2.99 18.04 -21.84
C CYS A 183 2.23 19.36 -22.00
N PRO A 184 0.98 19.48 -21.48
CA PRO A 184 0.22 20.71 -21.57
C PRO A 184 0.78 21.86 -20.74
N LEU A 185 1.72 21.57 -19.82
CA LEU A 185 2.38 22.57 -18.98
C LEU A 185 3.81 22.90 -19.45
N PHE A 186 4.22 22.47 -20.65
CA PHE A 186 5.60 22.62 -21.12
C PHE A 186 6.06 24.07 -21.15
N ASP A 187 5.24 24.97 -21.68
CA ASP A 187 5.57 26.41 -21.82
C ASP A 187 5.76 27.12 -20.47
N GLN A 188 5.28 26.55 -19.40
CA GLN A 188 5.41 27.08 -18.03
C GLN A 188 6.36 26.27 -17.17
N CYS A 189 6.93 25.18 -17.72
CA CYS A 189 7.76 24.25 -16.96
C CYS A 189 9.24 24.60 -17.08
N LEU A 190 9.84 25.16 -16.03
CA LEU A 190 11.25 25.53 -15.99
C LEU A 190 12.15 24.30 -16.25
N ALA A 191 11.95 23.21 -15.53
CA ALA A 191 12.74 22.00 -15.69
C ALA A 191 12.59 21.33 -17.08
N GLY A 192 11.44 21.53 -17.73
CA GLY A 192 11.24 21.08 -19.12
C GLY A 192 12.03 21.92 -20.12
N GLN A 193 11.97 23.25 -19.99
CA GLN A 193 12.67 24.21 -20.85
C GLN A 193 14.20 24.12 -20.68
N HIS A 194 14.67 24.03 -19.45
CA HIS A 194 16.11 23.94 -19.12
C HIS A 194 16.67 22.52 -19.24
N GLN A 195 15.82 21.49 -19.46
CA GLN A 195 16.19 20.08 -19.50
C GLN A 195 16.80 19.54 -18.19
N THR A 196 16.46 20.17 -17.05
CA THR A 196 16.94 19.83 -15.70
C THR A 196 16.01 18.86 -14.95
N TRP A 197 15.05 18.26 -15.61
CA TRP A 197 14.04 17.39 -15.02
C TRP A 197 14.62 16.17 -14.26
N THR A 198 15.87 15.78 -14.50
CA THR A 198 16.58 14.73 -13.75
C THR A 198 16.95 15.15 -12.34
N GLU A 199 17.11 16.47 -12.10
CA GLU A 199 17.47 17.03 -10.80
C GLU A 199 16.26 17.13 -9.87
N TYR A 200 15.04 17.13 -10.45
CA TYR A 200 13.80 17.33 -9.74
C TYR A 200 12.85 16.12 -9.88
N PRO A 201 12.13 15.78 -8.79
CA PRO A 201 12.13 16.38 -7.47
C PRO A 201 13.34 15.95 -6.64
N PHE A 202 13.85 16.82 -5.81
CA PHE A 202 14.86 16.44 -4.82
C PHE A 202 14.22 15.62 -3.69
N LYS A 203 14.87 14.52 -3.34
CA LYS A 203 14.49 13.65 -2.22
C LYS A 203 15.75 13.30 -1.45
N LYS A 204 15.75 13.60 -0.16
CA LYS A 204 16.82 13.12 0.72
C LYS A 204 16.86 11.59 0.70
N SER A 205 18.06 11.05 0.56
CA SER A 205 18.28 9.60 0.58
C SER A 205 17.68 8.96 1.82
N ALA A 206 16.92 7.90 1.62
CA ALA A 206 16.40 7.10 2.72
C ALA A 206 17.55 6.42 3.47
N LYS A 207 17.40 6.22 4.77
CA LYS A 207 18.34 5.40 5.54
C LYS A 207 18.44 4.00 4.91
N PRO A 208 19.63 3.37 4.92
CA PRO A 208 19.78 1.99 4.48
C PRO A 208 18.78 1.07 5.21
N ARG A 209 18.24 0.09 4.48
CA ARG A 209 17.38 -0.92 5.10
C ARG A 209 18.18 -1.76 6.06
N ARG A 210 17.60 -2.05 7.21
CA ARG A 210 18.17 -3.04 8.13
C ARG A 210 18.12 -4.42 7.47
N ILE A 211 19.23 -5.13 7.50
CA ILE A 211 19.31 -6.52 7.06
C ILE A 211 19.12 -7.39 8.30
N GLU A 212 18.22 -8.35 8.22
CA GLU A 212 17.93 -9.30 9.30
C GLU A 212 17.99 -10.70 8.73
N ASP A 213 18.83 -11.53 9.33
CA ASP A 213 18.87 -12.95 9.04
C ASP A 213 17.75 -13.67 9.80
N ARG A 214 17.09 -14.60 9.13
CA ARG A 214 16.00 -15.40 9.72
C ARG A 214 16.09 -16.83 9.29
N THR A 215 15.85 -17.76 10.22
CA THR A 215 15.63 -19.16 9.92
C THR A 215 14.14 -19.45 9.96
N VAL A 216 13.63 -20.09 8.92
CA VAL A 216 12.23 -20.51 8.80
C VAL A 216 12.17 -22.03 8.75
N LEU A 217 11.38 -22.63 9.63
CA LEU A 217 11.16 -24.07 9.68
C LEU A 217 9.87 -24.42 8.92
N LEU A 218 9.98 -25.28 7.93
CA LEU A 218 8.86 -25.83 7.20
C LEU A 218 8.59 -27.25 7.71
N PHE A 219 7.64 -27.38 8.64
CA PHE A 219 7.19 -28.68 9.10
C PHE A 219 6.13 -29.23 8.15
N LEU A 220 6.42 -30.32 7.48
CA LEU A 220 5.50 -30.96 6.56
C LEU A 220 5.13 -32.36 7.06
N ASP A 221 3.84 -32.66 7.03
CA ASP A 221 3.27 -33.97 7.30
C ASP A 221 2.26 -34.27 6.19
N GLY A 222 2.68 -35.04 5.22
CA GLY A 222 1.91 -35.29 4.00
C GLY A 222 1.52 -34.01 3.29
N ALA A 223 0.23 -33.72 3.21
CA ALA A 223 -0.32 -32.49 2.61
C ALA A 223 -0.46 -31.33 3.61
N HIS A 224 -0.09 -31.51 4.87
CA HIS A 224 -0.24 -30.52 5.93
C HIS A 224 1.08 -29.83 6.23
N THR A 225 0.99 -28.58 6.67
CA THR A 225 2.13 -27.82 7.15
C THR A 225 1.76 -27.03 8.40
N ALA A 226 2.71 -26.94 9.33
CA ALA A 226 2.51 -26.19 10.55
C ALA A 226 2.65 -24.69 10.28
N VAL A 227 1.68 -23.92 10.75
CA VAL A 227 1.69 -22.44 10.72
C VAL A 227 1.27 -21.90 12.07
N ARG A 228 1.76 -20.72 12.42
CA ARG A 228 1.31 -19.97 13.59
C ARG A 228 0.75 -18.62 13.21
N LYS A 229 -0.18 -18.10 14.01
CA LYS A 229 -0.70 -16.75 13.82
C LYS A 229 0.27 -15.73 14.40
N ARG A 230 0.65 -14.72 13.62
CA ARG A 230 1.51 -13.62 14.07
C ARG A 230 0.82 -12.78 15.14
N PRO A 231 1.60 -12.10 16.01
CA PRO A 231 1.05 -11.15 16.98
C PRO A 231 0.18 -10.07 16.31
N LYS A 232 -0.74 -9.47 17.08
CA LYS A 232 -1.62 -8.38 16.60
C LYS A 232 -0.89 -7.07 16.30
N LYS A 233 0.42 -6.99 16.55
CA LYS A 233 1.28 -5.81 16.29
C LYS A 233 2.56 -6.24 15.58
N GLY A 234 3.15 -5.33 14.82
CA GLY A 234 4.40 -5.56 14.08
C GLY A 234 4.21 -5.88 12.61
N LEU A 235 5.27 -6.40 11.98
CA LEU A 235 5.28 -6.73 10.56
C LEU A 235 4.29 -7.87 10.26
N LEU A 236 3.43 -7.69 9.27
CA LEU A 236 2.41 -8.66 8.84
C LEU A 236 1.51 -9.15 10.00
N ALA A 237 1.18 -8.25 10.94
CA ALA A 237 0.39 -8.56 12.14
C ALA A 237 -0.88 -9.34 11.83
N GLY A 238 -1.17 -10.38 12.62
CA GLY A 238 -2.38 -11.19 12.53
C GLY A 238 -2.49 -12.11 11.31
N LEU A 239 -1.51 -12.13 10.41
CA LEU A 239 -1.40 -13.13 9.35
C LEU A 239 -0.80 -14.43 9.88
N TYR A 240 -0.88 -15.49 9.10
CA TYR A 240 -0.20 -16.74 9.40
C TYR A 240 1.23 -16.73 8.86
N GLU A 241 2.13 -17.37 9.57
CA GLU A 241 3.52 -17.54 9.20
C GLU A 241 4.00 -18.95 9.53
N PHE A 242 5.00 -19.43 8.81
CA PHE A 242 5.76 -20.59 9.25
C PHE A 242 6.54 -20.26 10.54
N PRO A 243 6.78 -21.23 11.43
CA PRO A 243 7.69 -21.05 12.55
C PRO A 243 9.02 -20.46 12.10
N ASN A 244 9.44 -19.36 12.70
CA ASN A 244 10.67 -18.67 12.32
C ASN A 244 11.36 -18.05 13.53
N PHE A 245 12.68 -17.87 13.39
CA PHE A 245 13.59 -17.45 14.44
C PHE A 245 14.54 -16.37 13.90
N ASP A 246 14.98 -15.49 14.78
CA ASP A 246 15.98 -14.49 14.48
C ASP A 246 17.36 -15.16 14.32
N GLY A 247 18.11 -14.77 13.30
CA GLY A 247 19.44 -15.30 13.01
C GLY A 247 19.42 -16.56 12.13
N VAL A 248 20.61 -17.09 11.90
CA VAL A 248 20.85 -18.34 11.18
C VAL A 248 21.09 -19.43 12.21
N LEU A 249 20.13 -20.35 12.33
CA LEU A 249 20.26 -21.53 13.18
C LEU A 249 21.10 -22.61 12.47
N SER A 250 21.93 -23.28 13.24
CA SER A 250 22.51 -24.54 12.82
C SER A 250 21.43 -25.63 12.76
N GLU A 251 21.76 -26.75 12.13
CA GLU A 251 20.85 -27.89 12.00
C GLU A 251 20.44 -28.43 13.40
N GLN A 252 21.39 -28.47 14.34
CA GLN A 252 21.12 -28.92 15.69
C GLN A 252 20.20 -27.98 16.47
N GLU A 253 20.45 -26.66 16.39
CA GLU A 253 19.56 -25.66 17.01
C GLU A 253 18.16 -25.68 16.41
N ALA A 254 18.05 -25.95 15.10
CA ALA A 254 16.76 -26.07 14.44
C ALA A 254 15.98 -27.32 14.89
N LEU A 255 16.67 -28.44 15.17
CA LEU A 255 16.06 -29.63 15.77
C LEU A 255 15.56 -29.37 17.18
N GLU A 256 16.37 -28.70 18.00
CA GLU A 256 15.98 -28.33 19.38
C GLU A 256 14.75 -27.40 19.38
N GLU A 257 14.68 -26.46 18.43
CA GLU A 257 13.49 -25.60 18.29
C GLU A 257 12.26 -26.40 17.80
N ALA A 258 12.45 -27.36 16.89
CA ALA A 258 11.36 -28.24 16.43
C ALA A 258 10.76 -29.07 17.58
N GLU A 259 11.61 -29.62 18.45
CA GLU A 259 11.16 -30.36 19.63
C GLU A 259 10.28 -29.53 20.59
N LYS A 260 10.57 -28.24 20.72
CA LYS A 260 9.73 -27.31 21.53
C LYS A 260 8.32 -27.13 20.96
N PHE A 261 8.13 -27.37 19.67
CA PHE A 261 6.81 -27.43 19.02
C PHE A 261 6.13 -28.79 19.13
N GLY A 262 6.77 -29.77 19.79
CA GLY A 262 6.28 -31.15 19.88
C GLY A 262 6.45 -31.94 18.58
N VAL A 263 7.35 -31.50 17.70
CA VAL A 263 7.67 -32.15 16.44
C VAL A 263 8.98 -32.88 16.56
N THR A 264 9.01 -34.16 16.21
CA THR A 264 10.24 -34.94 16.11
C THR A 264 10.57 -35.13 14.63
N PRO A 265 11.46 -34.33 14.04
CA PRO A 265 11.80 -34.42 12.64
C PRO A 265 12.55 -35.72 12.35
N LEU A 266 12.14 -36.43 11.31
CA LEU A 266 12.82 -37.65 10.83
C LEU A 266 13.86 -37.33 9.76
N HIS A 267 13.68 -36.25 9.07
CA HIS A 267 14.62 -35.73 8.09
C HIS A 267 14.63 -34.20 8.13
N ILE A 268 15.82 -33.63 8.04
CA ILE A 268 16.01 -32.17 7.92
C ILE A 268 16.83 -31.87 6.66
N GLN A 269 16.43 -30.87 5.92
CA GLN A 269 17.11 -30.42 4.72
C GLN A 269 17.18 -28.90 4.66
N ALA A 270 18.38 -28.38 4.43
CA ALA A 270 18.54 -26.96 4.12
C ALA A 270 18.12 -26.66 2.68
N LEU A 271 17.29 -25.67 2.51
CA LEU A 271 16.91 -25.13 1.20
C LEU A 271 17.76 -23.89 0.88
N PRO A 272 17.88 -23.53 -0.41
CA PRO A 272 18.58 -22.31 -0.79
C PRO A 272 18.03 -21.07 -0.06
N PRO A 273 18.89 -20.16 0.42
CA PRO A 273 18.44 -18.97 1.12
C PRO A 273 17.66 -18.05 0.19
N TYR A 274 16.61 -17.45 0.72
CA TYR A 274 15.76 -16.52 -0.02
C TYR A 274 15.79 -15.13 0.59
N LYS A 275 15.91 -14.10 -0.26
CA LYS A 275 15.88 -12.70 0.16
C LYS A 275 14.50 -12.10 -0.05
N HIS A 276 13.86 -11.68 1.04
CA HIS A 276 12.62 -10.92 0.99
C HIS A 276 12.85 -9.47 1.41
N ILE A 277 12.31 -8.52 0.63
CA ILE A 277 12.52 -7.09 0.84
C ILE A 277 11.21 -6.45 1.31
N PHE A 278 11.21 -5.96 2.55
CA PHE A 278 10.17 -5.11 3.09
C PHE A 278 10.55 -3.62 2.98
N SER A 279 9.63 -2.73 3.30
CA SER A 279 9.86 -1.28 3.20
C SER A 279 11.05 -0.79 4.04
N HIS A 280 11.24 -1.35 5.24
CA HIS A 280 12.25 -0.91 6.21
C HIS A 280 13.32 -1.95 6.51
N THR A 281 13.07 -3.23 6.19
CA THR A 281 13.96 -4.35 6.44
C THR A 281 14.10 -5.24 5.23
N SER A 282 15.24 -5.93 5.13
CA SER A 282 15.45 -7.03 4.19
C SER A 282 15.73 -8.27 5.00
N HIS A 283 14.96 -9.32 4.80
CA HIS A 283 15.19 -10.61 5.44
C HIS A 283 15.99 -11.50 4.48
N ILE A 284 17.05 -12.12 4.98
CA ILE A 284 17.72 -13.24 4.35
C ILE A 284 17.23 -14.48 5.10
N THR A 285 16.50 -15.34 4.41
CA THR A 285 15.79 -16.47 5.03
C THR A 285 16.48 -17.76 4.66
N CYS A 286 17.02 -18.47 5.65
CA CYS A 286 17.37 -19.87 5.55
C CYS A 286 16.11 -20.70 5.75
N LEU A 287 15.81 -21.61 4.83
CA LEU A 287 14.68 -22.52 4.89
C LEU A 287 15.19 -23.89 5.29
N LEU A 288 14.65 -24.44 6.36
CA LEU A 288 14.89 -25.82 6.76
C LEU A 288 13.59 -26.61 6.59
N TYR A 289 13.65 -27.65 5.80
CA TYR A 289 12.55 -28.53 5.49
C TYR A 289 12.62 -29.77 6.37
N THR A 290 11.49 -30.19 6.92
CA THR A 290 11.37 -31.47 7.65
C THR A 290 10.23 -32.28 7.05
N SER A 291 10.42 -33.55 6.84
CA SER A 291 9.37 -34.47 6.43
C SER A 291 9.27 -35.66 7.38
N PRO A 292 8.09 -36.27 7.55
CA PRO A 292 7.95 -37.57 8.21
C PRO A 292 8.64 -38.68 7.41
N SER A 293 8.93 -39.80 8.08
CA SER A 293 9.55 -40.95 7.44
C SER A 293 8.68 -41.51 6.29
N PRO A 294 9.29 -42.03 5.21
CA PRO A 294 8.55 -42.74 4.18
C PRO A 294 7.79 -43.99 4.69
N ARG A 295 8.05 -44.43 5.94
CA ARG A 295 7.35 -45.58 6.54
C ARG A 295 5.94 -45.26 7.04
N ASP A 296 5.66 -43.99 7.37
CA ASP A 296 4.34 -43.58 7.89
C ASP A 296 3.32 -43.30 6.77
N ALA A 297 3.77 -43.29 5.51
CA ALA A 297 2.91 -43.12 4.34
C ALA A 297 2.19 -44.41 3.89
N HIS A 298 2.43 -45.56 4.56
CA HIS A 298 1.85 -46.84 4.19
C HIS A 298 0.86 -47.43 5.19
N GLU A 299 0.54 -46.73 6.30
CA GLU A 299 -0.44 -47.16 7.28
C GLU A 299 -1.61 -46.20 7.45
N SER A 300 -2.28 -45.82 6.36
CA SER A 300 -3.62 -45.19 6.45
C SER A 300 -4.44 -45.47 5.20
#